data_123d3c6e13a918c75901b9c988da94d0
#
_entry.id   123d3c6e13a918c75901b9c988da94d0
#
_cell.length_a   1.000
_cell.length_b   1.000
_cell.length_c   1.000
_cell.angle_alpha   90.00
_cell.angle_beta   90.00
_cell.angle_gamma   90.00
#
_symmetry.space_group_name_H-M   'P 1'
#
loop_
_entity.id
_entity.type
_entity.pdbx_description
1 polymer ?
#
loop_
_entity_poly.entity_id
_entity_poly.type
_entity_poly.pdbx_seq_one_letter_code
_entity_poly.pdbx_strand_id
1 'polypeptide(L)'
;MILALRALGVGDLATAVPALRALRAAHPGRDLVLAAPGWLAPLVDLVGGVDRLVPTDGLGRPDPALRTPRVAVNLHGRGPESHRMLAGTRPGRLLAYASPEAGHHDGPGWRDDEHEVDRWCRLLDWYGIPADRTDLDLRRPAPGGAPTGVTVLHPGSKIPAKRWPPGRFAALARQLAARGHRVVLTGSPDERATAQRIADAAGLPADAVLAGRTDLGRLAALVAYARLVVSGDTGVAHLATGYRTPSVVLFGPVSPAQWGPPPDRPRHRVLWAGGQGPPRWDGVGSHPTLAAIGVDEVVATVDEVERAVRVCRAVAA
;
A
#
# COMPACT_ATOMS: atom_id res chain seq x y z
N MET A 1 26.86 2.13 6.56
CA MET A 1 25.47 1.77 6.24
C MET A 1 24.80 2.87 5.43
N ILE A 2 23.75 2.52 4.69
CA ILE A 2 22.80 3.45 4.05
C ILE A 2 21.53 3.40 4.90
N LEU A 3 20.99 4.54 5.31
CA LEU A 3 19.79 4.65 6.12
C LEU A 3 18.65 5.19 5.27
N ALA A 4 17.53 4.46 5.15
CA ALA A 4 16.28 4.97 4.59
C ALA A 4 15.24 5.15 5.70
N LEU A 5 14.55 6.28 5.72
CA LEU A 5 13.46 6.55 6.66
C LEU A 5 12.11 6.44 5.94
N ARG A 6 11.23 5.53 6.43
CA ARG A 6 9.84 5.38 5.97
C ARG A 6 8.94 4.92 7.12
N ALA A 7 8.82 5.75 8.17
CA ALA A 7 8.07 5.42 9.39
C ALA A 7 6.54 5.61 9.18
N LEU A 8 5.96 4.88 8.22
CA LEU A 8 4.56 4.97 7.76
C LEU A 8 3.90 3.59 7.66
N GLY A 9 2.86 3.46 6.83
CA GLY A 9 2.06 2.25 6.74
C GLY A 9 2.47 1.25 5.64
N VAL A 10 1.62 0.24 5.44
CA VAL A 10 1.83 -0.83 4.43
C VAL A 10 1.89 -0.27 3.01
N GLY A 11 0.94 0.62 2.65
CA GLY A 11 0.89 1.21 1.31
C GLY A 11 2.12 2.06 1.04
N ASP A 12 2.55 2.84 2.05
CA ASP A 12 3.75 3.66 1.96
C ASP A 12 5.01 2.82 1.74
N LEU A 13 5.15 1.70 2.45
CA LEU A 13 6.28 0.79 2.24
C LEU A 13 6.24 0.14 0.85
N ALA A 14 5.06 -0.30 0.40
CA ALA A 14 4.90 -0.95 -0.89
C ALA A 14 5.21 0.01 -2.08
N THR A 15 4.85 1.30 -1.96
CA THR A 15 5.18 2.31 -2.97
C THR A 15 6.65 2.73 -2.96
N ALA A 16 7.39 2.47 -1.88
CA ALA A 16 8.83 2.75 -1.80
C ALA A 16 9.72 1.60 -2.29
N VAL A 17 9.16 0.45 -2.68
CA VAL A 17 9.93 -0.73 -3.14
C VAL A 17 10.93 -0.39 -4.24
N PRO A 18 10.55 0.32 -5.34
CA PRO A 18 11.49 0.69 -6.38
C PRO A 18 12.68 1.51 -5.85
N ALA A 19 12.40 2.47 -4.98
CA ALA A 19 13.44 3.32 -4.38
C ALA A 19 14.38 2.53 -3.44
N LEU A 20 13.84 1.63 -2.63
CA LEU A 20 14.65 0.80 -1.73
C LEU A 20 15.58 -0.14 -2.52
N ARG A 21 15.09 -0.73 -3.60
CA ARG A 21 15.91 -1.59 -4.48
C ARG A 21 16.95 -0.80 -5.27
N ALA A 22 16.61 0.40 -5.74
CA ALA A 22 17.57 1.29 -6.36
C ALA A 22 18.71 1.68 -5.41
N LEU A 23 18.39 1.98 -4.15
CA LEU A 23 19.39 2.23 -3.10
C LEU A 23 20.29 1.01 -2.87
N ARG A 24 19.71 -0.18 -2.83
CA ARG A 24 20.47 -1.43 -2.71
C ARG A 24 21.43 -1.62 -3.87
N ALA A 25 20.94 -1.41 -5.10
CA ALA A 25 21.75 -1.56 -6.32
C ALA A 25 22.89 -0.53 -6.41
N ALA A 26 22.61 0.72 -6.01
CA ALA A 26 23.61 1.80 -6.04
C ALA A 26 24.70 1.65 -4.95
N HIS A 27 24.46 0.83 -3.93
CA HIS A 27 25.38 0.66 -2.80
C HIS A 27 25.68 -0.81 -2.49
N PRO A 28 26.23 -1.57 -3.45
CA PRO A 28 26.62 -2.95 -3.21
C PRO A 28 27.67 -3.01 -2.10
N GLY A 29 27.58 -3.99 -1.21
CA GLY A 29 28.51 -4.15 -0.08
C GLY A 29 28.31 -3.16 1.07
N ARG A 30 27.20 -2.41 1.10
CA ARG A 30 26.80 -1.57 2.24
C ARG A 30 25.48 -2.05 2.81
N ASP A 31 25.35 -2.13 4.11
CA ASP A 31 24.05 -2.44 4.73
C ASP A 31 23.03 -1.35 4.41
N LEU A 32 21.88 -1.74 3.86
CA LEU A 32 20.70 -0.90 3.74
C LEU A 32 19.82 -1.11 4.97
N VAL A 33 19.74 -0.09 5.80
CA VAL A 33 18.95 -0.06 7.02
C VAL A 33 17.68 0.75 6.77
N LEU A 34 16.52 0.16 7.06
CA LEU A 34 15.24 0.84 6.98
C LEU A 34 14.78 1.22 8.40
N ALA A 35 14.54 2.51 8.63
CA ALA A 35 13.84 3.03 9.80
C ALA A 35 12.34 3.09 9.50
N ALA A 36 11.56 2.16 10.06
CA ALA A 36 10.11 2.02 9.84
C ALA A 36 9.46 1.32 11.06
N PRO A 37 8.12 1.35 11.18
CA PRO A 37 7.44 0.66 12.27
C PRO A 37 7.77 -0.82 12.34
N GLY A 38 8.08 -1.32 13.54
CA GLY A 38 8.54 -2.70 13.75
C GLY A 38 7.53 -3.76 13.30
N TRP A 39 6.24 -3.46 13.33
CA TRP A 39 5.19 -4.37 12.87
C TRP A 39 5.20 -4.61 11.34
N LEU A 40 5.95 -3.79 10.57
CA LEU A 40 6.16 -3.99 9.13
C LEU A 40 7.23 -5.05 8.81
N ALA A 41 7.96 -5.59 9.79
CA ALA A 41 9.03 -6.55 9.58
C ALA A 41 8.67 -7.69 8.59
N PRO A 42 7.51 -8.36 8.69
CA PRO A 42 7.15 -9.42 7.75
C PRO A 42 7.04 -8.95 6.28
N LEU A 43 6.71 -7.68 6.06
CA LEU A 43 6.64 -7.11 4.71
C LEU A 43 8.02 -6.64 4.23
N VAL A 44 8.84 -6.10 5.10
CA VAL A 44 10.22 -5.68 4.79
C VAL A 44 11.03 -6.85 4.25
N ASP A 45 10.88 -8.02 4.82
CA ASP A 45 11.53 -9.26 4.34
C ASP A 45 11.09 -9.60 2.90
N LEU A 46 9.85 -9.29 2.54
CA LEU A 46 9.29 -9.56 1.20
C LEU A 46 9.64 -8.48 0.16
N VAL A 47 10.02 -7.28 0.58
CA VAL A 47 10.54 -6.23 -0.31
C VAL A 47 11.82 -6.70 -0.98
N GLY A 48 12.73 -7.29 -0.21
CA GLY A 48 14.06 -7.68 -0.67
C GLY A 48 15.02 -6.49 -0.80
N GLY A 49 16.28 -6.73 -0.45
CA GLY A 49 17.34 -5.72 -0.54
C GLY A 49 17.52 -4.84 0.72
N VAL A 50 16.61 -4.91 1.69
CA VAL A 50 16.79 -4.31 3.02
C VAL A 50 17.51 -5.34 3.91
N ASP A 51 18.65 -4.96 4.49
CA ASP A 51 19.44 -5.87 5.34
C ASP A 51 18.96 -5.84 6.79
N ARG A 52 18.44 -4.70 7.25
CA ARG A 52 18.01 -4.54 8.65
C ARG A 52 16.87 -3.51 8.77
N LEU A 53 15.85 -3.87 9.53
CA LEU A 53 14.83 -2.96 10.02
C LEU A 53 15.22 -2.44 11.41
N VAL A 54 15.17 -1.14 11.62
CA VAL A 54 15.23 -0.51 12.94
C VAL A 54 13.85 0.04 13.27
N PRO A 55 13.16 -0.51 14.28
CA PRO A 55 11.84 -0.06 14.67
C PRO A 55 11.81 1.44 14.96
N THR A 56 10.92 2.14 14.29
CA THR A 56 10.80 3.60 14.38
C THR A 56 9.33 3.97 14.26
N ASP A 57 8.76 4.41 15.36
CA ASP A 57 7.36 4.83 15.43
C ASP A 57 7.28 6.36 15.44
N GLY A 58 6.92 6.92 14.26
CA GLY A 58 6.85 8.36 14.06
C GLY A 58 8.21 9.07 13.90
N LEU A 59 8.23 10.39 14.09
CA LEU A 59 9.39 11.27 13.84
C LEU A 59 9.94 11.82 15.14
N GLY A 60 10.33 10.93 16.04
CA GLY A 60 10.94 11.29 17.31
C GLY A 60 12.47 11.38 17.25
N ARG A 61 13.10 11.25 18.41
CA ARG A 61 14.56 11.19 18.51
C ARG A 61 15.07 9.92 17.81
N PRO A 62 16.06 10.03 16.90
CA PRO A 62 16.60 8.86 16.21
C PRO A 62 17.19 7.83 17.19
N ASP A 63 16.97 6.55 16.90
CA ASP A 63 17.62 5.46 17.62
C ASP A 63 19.16 5.61 17.50
N PRO A 64 19.93 5.41 18.58
CA PRO A 64 21.39 5.41 18.53
C PRO A 64 21.99 4.46 17.49
N ALA A 65 21.31 3.35 17.16
CA ALA A 65 21.73 2.39 16.13
C ALA A 65 21.70 2.98 14.71
N LEU A 66 21.06 4.12 14.49
CA LEU A 66 20.98 4.84 13.21
C LEU A 66 22.07 5.92 13.05
N ARG A 67 23.00 6.06 14.00
CA ARG A 67 23.98 7.13 13.97
C ARG A 67 25.05 6.96 12.89
N THR A 68 25.50 8.08 12.37
CA THR A 68 26.60 8.24 11.41
C THR A 68 26.48 7.35 10.16
N PRO A 69 25.28 7.27 9.51
CA PRO A 69 25.19 6.60 8.23
C PRO A 69 26.03 7.36 7.19
N ARG A 70 26.62 6.63 6.22
CA ARG A 70 27.32 7.30 5.09
C ARG A 70 26.33 8.14 4.28
N VAL A 71 25.13 7.60 4.07
CA VAL A 71 24.01 8.27 3.38
C VAL A 71 22.74 8.04 4.19
N ALA A 72 21.98 9.09 4.42
CA ALA A 72 20.59 9.01 4.90
C ALA A 72 19.64 9.46 3.78
N VAL A 73 18.53 8.76 3.61
CA VAL A 73 17.54 9.03 2.56
C VAL A 73 16.17 9.24 3.19
N ASN A 74 15.57 10.37 2.91
CA ASN A 74 14.24 10.70 3.40
C ASN A 74 13.17 10.21 2.41
N LEU A 75 12.65 9.02 2.62
CA LEU A 75 11.48 8.49 1.89
C LEU A 75 10.18 8.69 2.68
N HIS A 76 10.15 9.57 3.69
CA HIS A 76 9.01 9.74 4.59
C HIS A 76 8.07 10.88 4.17
N GLY A 77 8.62 12.01 3.75
CA GLY A 77 7.81 13.17 3.40
C GLY A 77 8.65 14.41 3.07
N ARG A 78 7.95 15.53 2.87
CA ARG A 78 8.54 16.81 2.45
C ARG A 78 9.37 17.53 3.53
N GLY A 79 9.34 17.03 4.77
CA GLY A 79 9.94 17.71 5.93
C GLY A 79 8.99 18.73 6.58
N PRO A 80 9.49 19.57 7.50
CA PRO A 80 10.88 19.63 8.00
C PRO A 80 11.24 18.56 9.04
N GLU A 81 10.27 17.94 9.75
CA GLU A 81 10.51 17.05 10.90
C GLU A 81 11.34 15.82 10.52
N SER A 82 11.00 15.17 9.42
CA SER A 82 11.72 13.98 8.92
C SER A 82 13.17 14.32 8.52
N HIS A 83 13.40 15.51 7.98
CA HIS A 83 14.75 16.02 7.68
C HIS A 83 15.55 16.23 8.97
N ARG A 84 14.96 16.90 9.97
CA ARG A 84 15.61 17.17 11.26
C ARG A 84 15.94 15.87 11.99
N MET A 85 15.03 14.89 11.95
CA MET A 85 15.28 13.56 12.50
C MET A 85 16.50 12.91 11.84
N LEU A 86 16.55 12.87 10.50
CA LEU A 86 17.68 12.30 9.77
C LEU A 86 18.98 13.08 9.96
N ALA A 87 18.94 14.41 9.97
CA ALA A 87 20.12 15.24 10.30
C ALA A 87 20.64 14.93 11.70
N GLY A 88 19.76 14.62 12.66
CA GLY A 88 20.13 14.21 14.02
C GLY A 88 20.92 12.90 14.08
N THR A 89 20.88 12.06 13.04
CA THR A 89 21.73 10.86 12.90
C THR A 89 23.18 11.20 12.50
N ARG A 90 23.45 12.44 12.10
CA ARG A 90 24.74 12.94 11.59
C ARG A 90 25.23 12.16 10.37
N PRO A 91 24.45 12.14 9.28
CA PRO A 91 24.84 11.42 8.07
C PRO A 91 25.99 12.13 7.35
N GLY A 92 26.80 11.35 6.60
CA GLY A 92 27.79 11.93 5.70
C GLY A 92 27.13 12.70 4.54
N ARG A 93 25.96 12.25 4.06
CA ARG A 93 25.10 12.94 3.09
C ARG A 93 23.63 12.65 3.37
N LEU A 94 22.79 13.69 3.26
CA LEU A 94 21.32 13.56 3.33
C LEU A 94 20.74 13.70 1.92
N LEU A 95 20.00 12.70 1.46
CA LEU A 95 19.21 12.73 0.23
C LEU A 95 17.75 12.97 0.61
N ALA A 96 17.23 14.14 0.27
CA ALA A 96 15.87 14.54 0.64
C ALA A 96 15.34 15.57 -0.34
N TYR A 97 14.05 15.82 -0.31
CA TYR A 97 13.46 16.98 -0.99
C TYR A 97 13.97 18.29 -0.39
N ALA A 98 14.03 19.36 -1.17
CA ALA A 98 14.35 20.66 -0.65
C ALA A 98 13.36 21.07 0.45
N SER A 99 13.88 21.48 1.60
CA SER A 99 13.11 21.94 2.76
C SER A 99 13.87 23.07 3.46
N PRO A 100 13.67 24.36 3.03
CA PRO A 100 14.36 25.50 3.63
C PRO A 100 14.15 25.59 5.15
N GLU A 101 12.96 25.22 5.64
CA GLU A 101 12.63 25.19 7.07
C GLU A 101 13.47 24.19 7.88
N ALA A 102 14.04 23.20 7.22
CA ALA A 102 14.98 22.24 7.80
C ALA A 102 16.44 22.59 7.48
N GLY A 103 16.72 23.70 6.79
CA GLY A 103 18.05 24.09 6.33
C GLY A 103 18.60 23.17 5.22
N HIS A 104 17.73 22.41 4.54
CA HIS A 104 18.14 21.52 3.45
C HIS A 104 17.75 22.11 2.10
N HIS A 105 18.74 22.52 1.32
CA HIS A 105 18.56 23.19 0.03
C HIS A 105 18.93 22.31 -1.17
N ASP A 106 19.72 21.24 -0.96
CA ASP A 106 20.08 20.27 -1.98
C ASP A 106 18.98 19.22 -2.13
N GLY A 107 18.22 19.31 -3.22
CA GLY A 107 17.14 18.37 -3.49
C GLY A 107 16.10 18.91 -4.46
N PRO A 108 15.27 18.04 -5.06
CA PRO A 108 14.20 18.49 -5.93
C PRO A 108 13.08 19.18 -5.11
N GLY A 109 12.30 20.06 -5.74
CA GLY A 109 11.11 20.63 -5.14
C GLY A 109 10.02 19.57 -4.95
N TRP A 110 9.27 19.66 -3.84
CA TRP A 110 8.10 18.80 -3.61
C TRP A 110 6.96 19.14 -4.57
N ARG A 111 6.21 18.11 -5.01
CA ARG A 111 4.99 18.24 -5.83
C ARG A 111 3.87 17.49 -5.14
N ASP A 112 2.75 18.15 -4.86
CA ASP A 112 1.64 17.54 -4.11
C ASP A 112 0.80 16.57 -4.97
N ASP A 113 0.76 16.77 -6.28
CA ASP A 113 -0.03 16.02 -7.26
C ASP A 113 0.71 14.83 -7.89
N GLU A 114 1.94 14.58 -7.48
CA GLU A 114 2.79 13.52 -8.02
C GLU A 114 2.39 12.14 -7.50
N HIS A 115 2.47 11.12 -8.36
CA HIS A 115 2.27 9.73 -7.95
C HIS A 115 3.34 9.30 -6.93
N GLU A 116 2.93 8.58 -5.90
CA GLU A 116 3.79 8.27 -4.75
C GLU A 116 5.04 7.45 -5.15
N VAL A 117 4.92 6.52 -6.09
CA VAL A 117 6.07 5.78 -6.64
C VAL A 117 7.03 6.71 -7.39
N ASP A 118 6.47 7.57 -8.26
CA ASP A 118 7.27 8.50 -9.07
C ASP A 118 8.03 9.50 -8.19
N ARG A 119 7.39 9.95 -7.13
CA ARG A 119 7.97 10.83 -6.12
C ARG A 119 9.28 10.29 -5.58
N TRP A 120 9.30 9.05 -5.11
CA TRP A 120 10.51 8.49 -4.50
C TRP A 120 11.56 8.11 -5.55
N CYS A 121 11.16 7.70 -6.74
CA CYS A 121 12.08 7.49 -7.86
C CYS A 121 12.71 8.81 -8.31
N ARG A 122 11.92 9.89 -8.48
CA ARG A 122 12.44 11.21 -8.85
C ARG A 122 13.39 11.80 -7.80
N LEU A 123 13.14 11.55 -6.52
CA LEU A 123 14.09 11.92 -5.47
C LEU A 123 15.45 11.28 -5.70
N LEU A 124 15.48 9.98 -5.98
CA LEU A 124 16.73 9.26 -6.21
C LEU A 124 17.40 9.63 -7.54
N ASP A 125 16.60 9.80 -8.61
CA ASP A 125 17.08 10.25 -9.92
C ASP A 125 17.82 11.60 -9.82
N TRP A 126 17.31 12.53 -8.99
CA TRP A 126 17.97 13.82 -8.71
C TRP A 126 19.39 13.66 -8.18
N TYR A 127 19.61 12.64 -7.37
CA TYR A 127 20.91 12.34 -6.77
C TYR A 127 21.74 11.37 -7.60
N GLY A 128 21.33 11.06 -8.84
CA GLY A 128 22.05 10.19 -9.75
C GLY A 128 21.89 8.69 -9.46
N ILE A 129 20.85 8.31 -8.75
CA ILE A 129 20.50 6.92 -8.44
C ILE A 129 19.26 6.54 -9.26
N PRO A 130 19.42 5.87 -10.44
CA PRO A 130 18.29 5.52 -11.29
C PRO A 130 17.40 4.47 -10.60
N ALA A 131 16.08 4.68 -10.64
CA ALA A 131 15.09 3.80 -10.04
C ALA A 131 14.07 3.34 -11.08
N ASP A 132 13.84 2.02 -11.17
CA ASP A 132 12.82 1.44 -12.05
C ASP A 132 11.44 1.53 -11.38
N ARG A 133 10.59 2.45 -11.86
CA ARG A 133 9.23 2.70 -11.36
C ARG A 133 8.31 1.50 -11.48
N THR A 134 8.64 0.53 -12.34
CA THR A 134 7.85 -0.68 -12.57
C THR A 134 8.20 -1.82 -11.62
N ASP A 135 9.32 -1.74 -10.89
CA ASP A 135 9.81 -2.75 -9.95
C ASP A 135 9.05 -2.73 -8.61
N LEU A 136 7.75 -2.99 -8.68
CA LEU A 136 6.83 -3.03 -7.52
C LEU A 136 6.61 -4.43 -6.95
N ASP A 137 7.15 -5.46 -7.60
CA ASP A 137 6.84 -6.84 -7.26
C ASP A 137 7.42 -7.23 -5.89
N LEU A 138 6.60 -7.81 -5.04
CA LEU A 138 7.01 -8.35 -3.76
C LEU A 138 7.34 -9.85 -3.88
N ARG A 139 8.29 -10.33 -3.09
CA ARG A 139 8.53 -11.77 -2.95
C ARG A 139 7.29 -12.43 -2.40
N ARG A 140 6.87 -13.54 -3.00
CA ARG A 140 5.70 -14.27 -2.51
C ARG A 140 6.04 -14.99 -1.20
N PRO A 141 5.29 -14.77 -0.11
CA PRO A 141 5.46 -15.54 1.12
C PRO A 141 4.98 -16.97 0.92
N ALA A 142 5.41 -17.88 1.80
CA ALA A 142 4.76 -19.19 1.89
C ALA A 142 3.27 -19.00 2.28
N PRO A 143 2.36 -19.88 1.82
CA PRO A 143 0.94 -19.77 2.16
C PRO A 143 0.65 -19.79 3.68
N GLY A 144 1.46 -20.50 4.48
CA GLY A 144 1.40 -20.48 5.96
C GLY A 144 0.01 -20.80 6.56
N GLY A 145 -0.79 -21.61 5.87
CA GLY A 145 -2.16 -21.92 6.27
C GLY A 145 -3.19 -20.82 5.95
N ALA A 146 -2.80 -19.77 5.23
CA ALA A 146 -3.76 -18.80 4.70
C ALA A 146 -4.61 -19.45 3.62
N PRO A 147 -5.95 -19.21 3.57
CA PRO A 147 -6.79 -19.75 2.53
C PRO A 147 -6.37 -19.19 1.17
N THR A 148 -6.27 -20.08 0.17
CA THR A 148 -5.90 -19.75 -1.22
C THR A 148 -7.10 -19.73 -2.14
N GLY A 149 -7.02 -19.01 -3.26
CA GLY A 149 -8.08 -18.92 -4.26
C GLY A 149 -9.35 -18.21 -3.77
N VAL A 150 -9.29 -17.54 -2.63
CA VAL A 150 -10.41 -16.77 -2.07
C VAL A 150 -10.53 -15.39 -2.70
N THR A 151 -11.71 -14.81 -2.63
CA THR A 151 -11.94 -13.40 -2.93
C THR A 151 -11.89 -12.61 -1.63
N VAL A 152 -10.90 -11.74 -1.52
CA VAL A 152 -10.69 -10.89 -0.34
C VAL A 152 -11.48 -9.60 -0.50
N LEU A 153 -12.38 -9.33 0.42
CA LEU A 153 -12.99 -8.02 0.60
C LEU A 153 -12.36 -7.34 1.82
N HIS A 154 -11.84 -6.12 1.62
CA HIS A 154 -11.24 -5.32 2.69
C HIS A 154 -12.02 -4.02 2.89
N PRO A 155 -13.07 -4.01 3.74
CA PRO A 155 -13.93 -2.86 3.92
C PRO A 155 -13.33 -1.76 4.79
N GLY A 156 -12.23 -2.07 5.51
CA GLY A 156 -11.62 -1.21 6.50
C GLY A 156 -10.72 -0.11 5.91
N SER A 157 -10.55 0.95 6.67
CA SER A 157 -9.53 2.00 6.48
C SER A 157 -9.35 2.79 7.77
N LYS A 158 -8.12 3.26 8.06
CA LYS A 158 -7.89 4.19 9.17
C LYS A 158 -8.65 5.51 8.99
N ILE A 159 -8.89 5.92 7.74
CA ILE A 159 -9.57 7.16 7.39
C ILE A 159 -11.03 6.84 7.06
N PRO A 160 -12.02 7.27 7.87
CA PRO A 160 -13.43 6.97 7.63
C PRO A 160 -13.92 7.38 6.23
N ALA A 161 -13.48 8.52 5.72
CA ALA A 161 -13.80 9.00 4.37
C ALA A 161 -13.41 8.03 3.24
N LYS A 162 -12.43 7.15 3.48
CA LYS A 162 -11.95 6.12 2.55
C LYS A 162 -12.69 4.77 2.70
N ARG A 163 -13.74 4.69 3.51
CA ARG A 163 -14.53 3.47 3.70
C ARG A 163 -15.75 3.48 2.78
N TRP A 164 -15.86 2.52 1.88
CA TRP A 164 -17.08 2.32 1.10
C TRP A 164 -18.18 1.77 2.02
N PRO A 165 -19.49 2.15 1.82
CA PRO A 165 -20.54 1.79 2.75
C PRO A 165 -20.63 0.30 3.06
N PRO A 166 -20.72 -0.13 4.33
CA PRO A 166 -20.76 -1.55 4.70
C PRO A 166 -21.90 -2.33 4.05
N GLY A 167 -23.08 -1.71 3.91
CA GLY A 167 -24.23 -2.32 3.24
C GLY A 167 -23.96 -2.66 1.77
N ARG A 168 -23.12 -1.86 1.09
CA ARG A 168 -22.70 -2.15 -0.28
C ARG A 168 -21.68 -3.28 -0.35
N PHE A 169 -20.75 -3.36 0.61
CA PHE A 169 -19.88 -4.52 0.75
C PHE A 169 -20.68 -5.80 1.00
N ALA A 170 -21.75 -5.76 1.80
CA ALA A 170 -22.63 -6.90 2.03
C ALA A 170 -23.35 -7.33 0.74
N ALA A 171 -23.89 -6.37 -0.03
CA ALA A 171 -24.53 -6.66 -1.31
C ALA A 171 -23.53 -7.25 -2.33
N LEU A 172 -22.32 -6.68 -2.43
CA LEU A 172 -21.24 -7.21 -3.25
C LEU A 172 -20.85 -8.64 -2.84
N ALA A 173 -20.64 -8.86 -1.55
CA ALA A 173 -20.27 -10.17 -1.01
C ALA A 173 -21.29 -11.24 -1.35
N ARG A 174 -22.60 -10.91 -1.22
CA ARG A 174 -23.70 -11.81 -1.59
C ARG A 174 -23.69 -12.13 -3.08
N GLN A 175 -23.54 -11.12 -3.95
CA GLN A 175 -23.49 -11.33 -5.40
C GLN A 175 -22.29 -12.17 -5.82
N LEU A 176 -21.11 -11.93 -5.24
CA LEU A 176 -19.90 -12.71 -5.54
C LEU A 176 -20.04 -14.17 -5.03
N ALA A 177 -20.57 -14.37 -3.82
CA ALA A 177 -20.82 -15.70 -3.29
C ALA A 177 -21.80 -16.50 -4.17
N ALA A 178 -22.89 -15.87 -4.64
CA ALA A 178 -23.84 -16.48 -5.58
C ALA A 178 -23.21 -16.86 -6.93
N ARG A 179 -22.08 -16.23 -7.31
CA ARG A 179 -21.28 -16.54 -8.51
C ARG A 179 -20.15 -17.55 -8.24
N GLY A 180 -20.16 -18.20 -7.06
CA GLY A 180 -19.19 -19.24 -6.71
C GLY A 180 -17.85 -18.69 -6.19
N HIS A 181 -17.77 -17.43 -5.78
CA HIS A 181 -16.58 -16.93 -5.09
C HIS A 181 -16.59 -17.39 -3.63
N ARG A 182 -15.49 -17.91 -3.15
CA ARG A 182 -15.24 -18.08 -1.73
C ARG A 182 -14.80 -16.73 -1.15
N VAL A 183 -15.74 -15.99 -0.58
CA VAL A 183 -15.51 -14.63 -0.07
C VAL A 183 -14.98 -14.68 1.34
N VAL A 184 -13.95 -13.87 1.63
CA VAL A 184 -13.44 -13.63 2.99
C VAL A 184 -13.30 -12.13 3.25
N LEU A 185 -13.52 -11.73 4.51
CA LEU A 185 -13.48 -10.34 4.96
C LEU A 185 -12.25 -10.11 5.85
N THR A 186 -11.39 -9.17 5.47
CA THR A 186 -10.20 -8.79 6.22
C THR A 186 -10.38 -7.41 6.86
N GLY A 187 -9.54 -7.11 7.85
CA GLY A 187 -9.54 -5.84 8.58
C GLY A 187 -8.72 -5.96 9.86
N SER A 188 -8.51 -4.82 10.52
CA SER A 188 -7.93 -4.76 11.86
C SER A 188 -8.86 -5.38 12.92
N PRO A 189 -8.38 -5.60 14.16
CA PRO A 189 -9.24 -6.02 15.27
C PRO A 189 -10.43 -5.06 15.50
N ASP A 190 -10.21 -3.75 15.39
CA ASP A 190 -11.25 -2.73 15.56
C ASP A 190 -12.32 -2.75 14.45
N GLU A 191 -11.96 -3.26 13.26
CA GLU A 191 -12.85 -3.38 12.11
C GLU A 191 -13.65 -4.69 12.11
N ARG A 192 -13.35 -5.61 13.05
CA ARG A 192 -13.97 -6.93 13.12
C ARG A 192 -15.49 -6.88 13.22
N ALA A 193 -16.03 -6.00 14.07
CA ALA A 193 -17.48 -5.87 14.23
C ALA A 193 -18.17 -5.43 12.93
N THR A 194 -17.52 -4.57 12.15
CA THR A 194 -18.03 -4.15 10.83
C THR A 194 -17.95 -5.31 9.82
N ALA A 195 -16.84 -6.04 9.78
CA ALA A 195 -16.69 -7.22 8.91
C ALA A 195 -17.74 -8.29 9.26
N GLN A 196 -18.05 -8.52 10.55
CA GLN A 196 -19.07 -9.45 10.98
C GLN A 196 -20.45 -9.04 10.48
N ARG A 197 -20.85 -7.77 10.68
CA ARG A 197 -22.13 -7.27 10.16
C ARG A 197 -22.26 -7.43 8.64
N ILE A 198 -21.16 -7.23 7.90
CA ILE A 198 -21.17 -7.44 6.45
C ILE A 198 -21.37 -8.93 6.13
N ALA A 199 -20.69 -9.83 6.83
CA ALA A 199 -20.80 -11.27 6.63
C ALA A 199 -22.24 -11.76 6.93
N ASP A 200 -22.79 -11.34 8.06
CA ASP A 200 -24.15 -11.71 8.47
C ASP A 200 -25.20 -11.23 7.44
N ALA A 201 -25.10 -9.98 7.00
CA ALA A 201 -26.00 -9.40 6.00
C ALA A 201 -25.84 -10.05 4.61
N ALA A 202 -24.66 -10.59 4.31
CA ALA A 202 -24.39 -11.29 3.06
C ALA A 202 -24.71 -12.81 3.12
N GLY A 203 -25.01 -13.36 4.29
CA GLY A 203 -25.21 -14.79 4.51
C GLY A 203 -23.92 -15.61 4.37
N LEU A 204 -22.77 -15.02 4.69
CA LEU A 204 -21.49 -15.72 4.64
C LEU A 204 -21.27 -16.55 5.91
N PRO A 205 -20.51 -17.67 5.80
CA PRO A 205 -20.19 -18.50 6.96
C PRO A 205 -19.26 -17.75 7.95
N ALA A 206 -19.29 -18.14 9.22
CA ALA A 206 -18.56 -17.48 10.29
C ALA A 206 -17.03 -17.44 10.10
N ASP A 207 -16.47 -18.44 9.41
CA ASP A 207 -15.06 -18.53 9.09
C ASP A 207 -14.62 -17.58 7.95
N ALA A 208 -15.57 -16.96 7.24
CA ALA A 208 -15.29 -15.90 6.27
C ALA A 208 -14.73 -14.63 6.91
N VAL A 209 -14.94 -14.39 8.20
CA VAL A 209 -14.48 -13.18 8.91
C VAL A 209 -13.07 -13.38 9.45
N LEU A 210 -12.08 -12.92 8.69
CA LEU A 210 -10.66 -12.96 9.05
C LEU A 210 -10.18 -11.66 9.70
N ALA A 211 -10.99 -10.62 9.75
CA ALA A 211 -10.67 -9.36 10.43
C ALA A 211 -10.26 -9.59 11.88
N GLY A 212 -9.10 -9.03 12.28
CA GLY A 212 -8.50 -9.21 13.59
C GLY A 212 -7.91 -10.61 13.86
N ARG A 213 -7.85 -11.49 12.83
CA ARG A 213 -7.29 -12.84 12.92
C ARG A 213 -6.06 -13.06 12.02
N THR A 214 -5.61 -12.04 11.35
CA THR A 214 -4.44 -12.07 10.48
C THR A 214 -3.42 -11.04 10.95
N ASP A 215 -2.20 -11.47 11.21
CA ASP A 215 -1.05 -10.58 11.26
C ASP A 215 -0.67 -10.13 9.83
N LEU A 216 0.33 -9.25 9.70
CA LEU A 216 0.73 -8.72 8.40
C LEU A 216 1.30 -9.81 7.46
N GLY A 217 2.05 -10.78 7.98
CA GLY A 217 2.61 -11.88 7.19
C GLY A 217 1.50 -12.77 6.62
N ARG A 218 0.52 -13.11 7.46
CA ARG A 218 -0.65 -13.89 7.04
C ARG A 218 -1.56 -13.12 6.08
N LEU A 219 -1.72 -11.81 6.28
CA LEU A 219 -2.44 -10.95 5.34
C LEU A 219 -1.72 -10.88 3.99
N ALA A 220 -0.40 -10.74 3.98
CA ALA A 220 0.42 -10.75 2.78
C ALA A 220 0.27 -12.08 2.02
N ALA A 221 0.32 -13.21 2.71
CA ALA A 221 0.09 -14.54 2.12
C ALA A 221 -1.33 -14.65 1.56
N LEU A 222 -2.35 -14.24 2.31
CA LEU A 222 -3.74 -14.26 1.85
C LEU A 222 -3.92 -13.48 0.55
N VAL A 223 -3.37 -12.26 0.47
CA VAL A 223 -3.44 -11.42 -0.73
C VAL A 223 -2.64 -12.04 -1.88
N ALA A 224 -1.43 -12.55 -1.61
CA ALA A 224 -0.56 -13.14 -2.65
C ALA A 224 -1.20 -14.35 -3.36
N TYR A 225 -2.06 -15.11 -2.67
CA TYR A 225 -2.72 -16.30 -3.18
C TYR A 225 -4.24 -16.14 -3.37
N ALA A 226 -4.76 -14.91 -3.27
CA ALA A 226 -6.16 -14.65 -3.54
C ALA A 226 -6.50 -14.77 -5.04
N ARG A 227 -7.75 -15.15 -5.32
CA ARG A 227 -8.33 -15.07 -6.65
C ARG A 227 -8.51 -13.62 -7.09
N LEU A 228 -8.97 -12.78 -6.15
CA LEU A 228 -9.33 -11.38 -6.37
C LEU A 228 -9.27 -10.62 -5.04
N VAL A 229 -8.94 -9.34 -5.12
CA VAL A 229 -9.03 -8.40 -4.00
C VAL A 229 -9.98 -7.26 -4.37
N VAL A 230 -10.93 -6.92 -3.50
CA VAL A 230 -11.72 -5.68 -3.60
C VAL A 230 -11.52 -4.89 -2.31
N SER A 231 -11.03 -3.67 -2.44
CA SER A 231 -10.73 -2.79 -1.29
C SER A 231 -10.88 -1.33 -1.65
N GLY A 232 -10.93 -0.47 -0.65
CA GLY A 232 -10.62 0.95 -0.84
C GLY A 232 -9.13 1.18 -1.13
N ASP A 233 -8.76 2.45 -1.31
CA ASP A 233 -7.37 2.90 -1.37
C ASP A 233 -6.69 2.72 0.01
N THR A 234 -6.11 1.55 0.20
CA THR A 234 -5.49 1.09 1.46
C THR A 234 -4.24 0.24 1.19
N GLY A 235 -3.50 -0.09 2.24
CA GLY A 235 -2.31 -0.95 2.13
C GLY A 235 -2.56 -2.29 1.43
N VAL A 236 -3.77 -2.85 1.54
CA VAL A 236 -4.14 -4.12 0.89
C VAL A 236 -4.17 -4.01 -0.63
N ALA A 237 -4.60 -2.86 -1.18
CA ALA A 237 -4.56 -2.59 -2.62
C ALA A 237 -3.11 -2.60 -3.14
N HIS A 238 -2.19 -2.01 -2.39
CA HIS A 238 -0.77 -1.99 -2.76
C HIS A 238 -0.11 -3.38 -2.64
N LEU A 239 -0.52 -4.20 -1.66
CA LEU A 239 -0.10 -5.60 -1.62
C LEU A 239 -0.60 -6.37 -2.84
N ALA A 240 -1.86 -6.17 -3.26
CA ALA A 240 -2.40 -6.80 -4.47
C ALA A 240 -1.59 -6.39 -5.71
N THR A 241 -1.20 -5.12 -5.83
CA THR A 241 -0.31 -4.62 -6.89
C THR A 241 1.04 -5.32 -6.85
N GLY A 242 1.67 -5.40 -5.67
CA GLY A 242 3.00 -6.01 -5.48
C GLY A 242 3.02 -7.52 -5.73
N TYR A 243 1.92 -8.23 -5.49
CA TYR A 243 1.82 -9.67 -5.80
C TYR A 243 1.22 -9.95 -7.18
N ARG A 244 0.89 -8.92 -7.95
CA ARG A 244 0.14 -9.04 -9.20
C ARG A 244 -1.18 -9.81 -9.03
N THR A 245 -1.78 -9.73 -7.85
CA THR A 245 -3.08 -10.33 -7.57
C THR A 245 -4.18 -9.46 -8.19
N PRO A 246 -5.11 -10.05 -8.95
CA PRO A 246 -6.21 -9.30 -9.55
C PRO A 246 -6.94 -8.43 -8.53
N SER A 247 -7.23 -7.17 -8.86
CA SER A 247 -7.88 -6.28 -7.89
C SER A 247 -8.82 -5.25 -8.51
N VAL A 248 -9.83 -4.87 -7.73
CA VAL A 248 -10.68 -3.70 -7.94
C VAL A 248 -10.49 -2.77 -6.74
N VAL A 249 -10.01 -1.56 -6.99
CA VAL A 249 -9.72 -0.57 -5.95
C VAL A 249 -10.69 0.59 -6.05
N LEU A 250 -11.39 0.87 -4.95
CA LEU A 250 -12.41 1.91 -4.86
C LEU A 250 -11.75 3.18 -4.30
N PHE A 251 -11.63 4.20 -5.14
CA PHE A 251 -11.05 5.48 -4.75
C PHE A 251 -12.13 6.47 -4.32
N GLY A 252 -11.83 7.21 -3.26
CA GLY A 252 -12.69 8.25 -2.70
C GLY A 252 -12.09 9.64 -2.87
N PRO A 253 -11.73 10.34 -1.77
CA PRO A 253 -11.27 11.72 -1.80
C PRO A 253 -9.90 11.93 -2.46
N VAL A 254 -9.09 10.87 -2.54
CA VAL A 254 -7.75 10.92 -3.15
C VAL A 254 -7.83 10.42 -4.58
N SER A 255 -7.14 11.10 -5.49
CA SER A 255 -7.09 10.69 -6.90
C SER A 255 -6.26 9.42 -7.09
N PRO A 256 -6.72 8.48 -7.94
CA PRO A 256 -5.90 7.33 -8.33
C PRO A 256 -4.61 7.72 -9.05
N ALA A 257 -4.53 8.92 -9.61
CA ALA A 257 -3.29 9.45 -10.19
C ALA A 257 -2.15 9.58 -9.16
N GLN A 258 -2.48 9.67 -7.86
CA GLN A 258 -1.48 9.77 -6.79
C GLN A 258 -1.10 8.42 -6.17
N TRP A 259 -2.06 7.46 -6.10
CA TRP A 259 -1.89 6.21 -5.35
C TRP A 259 -2.40 4.98 -6.08
N GLY A 260 -2.86 5.10 -7.32
CA GLY A 260 -3.42 3.98 -8.07
C GLY A 260 -2.38 2.93 -8.46
N PRO A 261 -2.83 1.72 -8.83
CA PRO A 261 -1.96 0.74 -9.44
C PRO A 261 -1.46 1.23 -10.80
N PRO A 262 -0.32 0.71 -11.32
CA PRO A 262 0.16 1.06 -12.65
C PRO A 262 -0.91 0.82 -13.72
N PRO A 263 -1.16 1.80 -14.60
CA PRO A 263 -2.26 1.75 -15.57
C PRO A 263 -2.06 0.69 -16.66
N ASP A 264 -0.84 0.25 -16.90
CA ASP A 264 -0.44 -0.79 -17.85
C ASP A 264 -0.67 -2.21 -17.34
N ARG A 265 -1.14 -2.38 -16.08
CA ARG A 265 -1.43 -3.70 -15.49
C ARG A 265 -2.93 -4.04 -15.58
N PRO A 266 -3.41 -4.73 -16.64
CA PRO A 266 -4.84 -4.94 -16.91
C PRO A 266 -5.60 -5.76 -15.85
N ARG A 267 -4.88 -6.43 -14.95
CA ARG A 267 -5.45 -7.18 -13.82
C ARG A 267 -5.87 -6.29 -12.64
N HIS A 268 -5.53 -5.02 -12.66
CA HIS A 268 -5.94 -4.05 -11.66
C HIS A 268 -6.91 -3.06 -12.31
N ARG A 269 -8.01 -2.79 -11.64
CA ARG A 269 -9.00 -1.78 -12.05
C ARG A 269 -9.26 -0.84 -10.90
N VAL A 270 -9.53 0.40 -11.27
CA VAL A 270 -9.86 1.46 -10.34
C VAL A 270 -11.24 1.97 -10.65
N LEU A 271 -12.06 2.13 -9.62
CA LEU A 271 -13.32 2.87 -9.69
C LEU A 271 -13.18 4.17 -8.90
N TRP A 272 -13.49 5.27 -9.54
CA TRP A 272 -13.38 6.60 -8.97
C TRP A 272 -14.44 7.53 -9.58
N ALA A 273 -15.40 7.93 -8.76
CA ALA A 273 -16.46 8.85 -9.15
C ALA A 273 -16.11 10.32 -8.83
N GLY A 274 -14.84 10.61 -8.57
CA GLY A 274 -14.40 11.94 -8.20
C GLY A 274 -13.88 12.76 -9.37
N GLY A 275 -14.26 14.04 -9.39
CA GLY A 275 -13.52 15.10 -10.03
C GLY A 275 -12.53 15.72 -9.04
N GLN A 276 -11.84 16.79 -9.43
CA GLN A 276 -10.97 17.55 -8.53
C GLN A 276 -11.82 18.24 -7.44
N GLY A 277 -12.03 17.54 -6.32
CA GLY A 277 -12.67 18.09 -5.12
C GLY A 277 -11.66 18.23 -3.97
N PRO A 278 -11.95 19.04 -2.95
CA PRO A 278 -11.04 19.24 -1.83
C PRO A 278 -10.73 17.90 -1.15
N PRO A 279 -9.46 17.59 -0.86
CA PRO A 279 -9.03 16.33 -0.23
C PRO A 279 -9.49 16.20 1.23
N ARG A 280 -10.14 17.23 1.79
CA ARG A 280 -10.63 17.26 3.17
C ARG A 280 -12.12 16.98 3.20
N TRP A 281 -12.48 15.89 3.85
CA TRP A 281 -13.84 15.55 4.26
C TRP A 281 -13.91 15.65 5.78
N ASP A 282 -14.67 16.58 6.27
CA ASP A 282 -14.96 16.82 7.69
C ASP A 282 -16.30 16.21 8.12
N GLY A 283 -17.00 15.56 7.18
CA GLY A 283 -18.24 14.84 7.43
C GLY A 283 -18.03 13.47 8.08
N VAL A 284 -19.11 12.92 8.60
CA VAL A 284 -19.15 11.57 9.19
C VAL A 284 -19.41 10.53 8.10
N GLY A 285 -18.60 9.46 8.08
CA GLY A 285 -18.80 8.30 7.19
C GLY A 285 -18.02 8.37 5.88
N SER A 286 -18.57 7.73 4.85
CA SER A 286 -17.95 7.64 3.52
C SER A 286 -17.93 8.97 2.80
N HIS A 287 -16.83 9.27 2.08
CA HIS A 287 -16.82 10.45 1.21
C HIS A 287 -17.85 10.30 0.06
N PRO A 288 -18.56 11.38 -0.36
CA PRO A 288 -19.60 11.31 -1.39
C PRO A 288 -19.13 10.66 -2.70
N THR A 289 -17.92 10.94 -3.16
CA THR A 289 -17.34 10.32 -4.37
C THR A 289 -17.21 8.82 -4.24
N LEU A 290 -16.80 8.32 -3.08
CA LEU A 290 -16.72 6.89 -2.80
C LEU A 290 -18.12 6.29 -2.65
N ALA A 291 -19.02 7.01 -1.98
CA ALA A 291 -20.43 6.60 -1.84
C ALA A 291 -21.19 6.63 -3.18
N ALA A 292 -20.73 7.31 -4.21
CA ALA A 292 -21.34 7.30 -5.54
C ALA A 292 -21.10 5.99 -6.29
N ILE A 293 -20.01 5.25 -6.01
CA ILE A 293 -19.69 3.98 -6.69
C ILE A 293 -20.77 2.93 -6.35
N GLY A 294 -21.47 2.43 -7.37
CA GLY A 294 -22.53 1.46 -7.24
C GLY A 294 -22.02 0.02 -7.09
N VAL A 295 -22.85 -0.87 -6.52
CA VAL A 295 -22.51 -2.31 -6.38
C VAL A 295 -22.39 -2.97 -7.74
N ASP A 296 -23.34 -2.71 -8.65
CA ASP A 296 -23.36 -3.32 -9.98
C ASP A 296 -22.15 -2.89 -10.82
N GLU A 297 -21.68 -1.64 -10.65
CA GLU A 297 -20.46 -1.15 -11.27
C GLU A 297 -19.22 -1.91 -10.76
N VAL A 298 -19.13 -2.17 -9.45
CA VAL A 298 -18.04 -2.98 -8.88
C VAL A 298 -18.10 -4.41 -9.41
N VAL A 299 -19.29 -5.01 -9.51
CA VAL A 299 -19.48 -6.37 -10.03
C VAL A 299 -19.09 -6.46 -11.50
N ALA A 300 -19.51 -5.51 -12.33
CA ALA A 300 -19.12 -5.45 -13.75
C ALA A 300 -17.59 -5.33 -13.89
N THR A 301 -16.97 -4.52 -13.06
CA THR A 301 -15.51 -4.34 -13.03
C THR A 301 -14.79 -5.62 -12.58
N VAL A 302 -15.34 -6.37 -11.64
CA VAL A 302 -14.81 -7.70 -11.27
C VAL A 302 -14.83 -8.63 -12.48
N ASP A 303 -15.92 -8.67 -13.24
CA ASP A 303 -16.03 -9.48 -14.46
C ASP A 303 -14.99 -9.09 -15.52
N GLU A 304 -14.68 -7.79 -15.64
CA GLU A 304 -13.60 -7.30 -16.53
C GLU A 304 -12.21 -7.78 -16.08
N VAL A 305 -11.91 -7.65 -14.80
CA VAL A 305 -10.64 -8.13 -14.22
C VAL A 305 -10.47 -9.61 -14.45
N GLU A 306 -11.50 -10.42 -14.20
CA GLU A 306 -11.44 -11.86 -14.40
C GLU A 306 -11.28 -12.25 -15.88
N ARG A 307 -11.91 -11.50 -16.80
CA ARG A 307 -11.69 -11.70 -18.24
C ARG A 307 -10.24 -11.40 -18.62
N ALA A 308 -9.69 -10.27 -18.16
CA ALA A 308 -8.30 -9.91 -18.41
C ALA A 308 -7.32 -10.97 -17.92
N VAL A 309 -7.57 -11.54 -16.74
CA VAL A 309 -6.74 -12.62 -16.17
C VAL A 309 -6.81 -13.89 -17.02
N ARG A 310 -8.01 -14.27 -17.51
CA ARG A 310 -8.16 -15.44 -18.39
C ARG A 310 -7.38 -15.28 -19.70
N VAL A 311 -7.48 -14.08 -20.32
CA VAL A 311 -6.73 -13.77 -21.55
C VAL A 311 -5.23 -13.84 -21.31
N CYS A 312 -4.72 -13.21 -20.23
CA CYS A 312 -3.29 -13.27 -19.92
C CYS A 312 -2.79 -14.70 -19.68
N ARG A 313 -3.60 -15.57 -19.07
CA ARG A 313 -3.23 -16.99 -18.88
C ARG A 313 -3.21 -17.79 -20.19
N ALA A 314 -4.16 -17.53 -21.07
CA ALA A 314 -4.23 -18.19 -22.37
C ALA A 314 -3.07 -17.80 -23.31
N VAL A 315 -2.54 -16.60 -23.18
CA VAL A 315 -1.36 -16.13 -23.96
C VAL A 315 -0.03 -16.67 -23.39
N ALA A 316 -0.01 -17.00 -22.09
CA ALA A 316 1.21 -17.51 -21.42
C ALA A 316 1.33 -19.04 -21.42
N ALA A 317 0.31 -19.78 -21.88
CA ALA A 317 0.26 -21.24 -22.02
C ALA A 317 0.55 -21.68 -23.46
#